data_aa3ce3ac30a6522cd0b1a896c99f9e64
#
_entry.id   aa3ce3ac30a6522cd0b1a896c99f9e64
#
_cell.length_a   1.000
_cell.length_b   1.000
_cell.length_c   1.000
_cell.angle_alpha   90.00
_cell.angle_beta   90.00
_cell.angle_gamma   90.00
#
_symmetry.space_group_name_H-M   'P 1'
#
loop_
_entity.id
_entity.type
_entity.pdbx_description
1 polymer ?
#
loop_
_entity_poly.entity_id
_entity_poly.type
_entity_poly.pdbx_seq_one_letter_code
_entity_poly.pdbx_strand_id
1 'polypeptide(L)'
;AILNLRYTESIREKEGGTYGVGVEGDVSREPVGIYSLSMQFDCEPDRAEHLKSLIYAELDKIQKEGVTAEELNKVVLNINKNREQSKHHNSYWMGVLNSYYRMGVNTDDAANFENIVNSLTPKDIQNFAKKLLKNPDILDIMFVPKK
;
A
#
# COMPACT_ATOMS: atom_id res chain seq x y z
N ALA A 1 -2.94 -0.97 -0.06
CA ALA A 1 -4.37 -1.29 -0.23
C ALA A 1 -5.26 -0.04 -0.08
N ILE A 2 -5.30 0.66 1.09
CA ILE A 2 -6.18 1.84 1.30
C ILE A 2 -5.88 2.96 0.30
N LEU A 3 -4.62 3.31 0.07
CA LEU A 3 -4.26 4.32 -0.94
C LEU A 3 -4.72 3.92 -2.35
N ASN A 4 -4.66 2.63 -2.71
CA ASN A 4 -5.20 2.15 -3.98
C ASN A 4 -6.70 2.42 -4.11
N LEU A 5 -7.50 2.22 -3.06
CA LEU A 5 -8.92 2.55 -3.06
C LEU A 5 -9.12 4.05 -3.29
N ARG A 6 -8.45 4.90 -2.51
CA ARG A 6 -8.57 6.35 -2.60
C ARG A 6 -8.14 6.90 -3.95
N TYR A 7 -7.02 6.42 -4.51
CA TYR A 7 -6.57 6.88 -5.82
C TYR A 7 -7.46 6.40 -6.96
N THR A 8 -8.06 5.21 -6.85
CA THR A 8 -9.06 4.77 -7.81
C THR A 8 -10.25 5.73 -7.82
N GLU A 9 -10.77 6.12 -6.67
CA GLU A 9 -11.89 7.05 -6.57
C GLU A 9 -11.50 8.48 -6.95
N SER A 10 -10.38 9.00 -6.46
CA SER A 10 -10.01 10.40 -6.64
C SER A 10 -9.39 10.70 -8.00
N ILE A 11 -8.52 9.83 -8.49
CA ILE A 11 -7.74 10.10 -9.71
C ILE A 11 -8.40 9.46 -10.94
N ARG A 12 -8.78 8.19 -10.84
CA ARG A 12 -9.36 7.49 -11.99
C ARG A 12 -10.80 7.92 -12.26
N GLU A 13 -11.65 7.92 -11.24
CA GLU A 13 -13.09 8.15 -11.43
C GLU A 13 -13.46 9.63 -11.54
N LYS A 14 -12.86 10.49 -10.71
CA LYS A 14 -13.18 11.92 -10.71
C LYS A 14 -12.41 12.70 -11.76
N GLU A 15 -11.12 12.46 -11.88
CA GLU A 15 -10.28 13.21 -12.82
C GLU A 15 -10.26 12.62 -14.23
N GLY A 16 -10.46 11.32 -14.38
CA GLY A 16 -10.44 10.64 -15.69
C GLY A 16 -9.12 10.78 -16.43
N GLY A 17 -8.03 11.13 -15.74
CA GLY A 17 -6.76 11.51 -16.34
C GLY A 17 -5.73 10.40 -16.47
N THR A 18 -6.06 9.21 -15.98
CA THR A 18 -5.19 8.04 -16.02
C THR A 18 -6.01 6.77 -16.05
N TYR A 19 -5.43 5.70 -16.57
CA TYR A 19 -6.01 4.35 -16.49
C TYR A 19 -6.00 3.78 -15.05
N GLY A 20 -5.15 4.29 -14.19
CA GLY A 20 -5.06 3.92 -12.79
C GLY A 20 -3.77 4.41 -12.13
N VAL A 21 -3.75 4.39 -10.82
CA VAL A 21 -2.55 4.61 -10.02
C VAL A 21 -2.21 3.33 -9.30
N GLY A 22 -1.06 2.74 -9.62
CA GLY A 22 -0.48 1.62 -8.89
C GLY A 22 0.20 2.11 -7.62
N VAL A 23 -0.15 1.52 -6.48
CA VAL A 23 0.54 1.78 -5.21
C VAL A 23 1.08 0.48 -4.66
N GLU A 24 2.38 0.44 -4.46
CA GLU A 24 3.07 -0.69 -3.86
C GLU A 24 3.79 -0.23 -2.60
N GLY A 25 3.72 -1.04 -1.56
CA GLY A 25 4.48 -0.83 -0.34
C GLY A 25 5.31 -2.06 -0.06
N ASP A 26 6.58 -1.86 0.24
CA ASP A 26 7.49 -2.93 0.63
C ASP A 26 8.11 -2.68 2.00
N VAL A 27 8.35 -3.77 2.71
CA VAL A 27 9.02 -3.77 4.00
C VAL A 27 10.12 -4.81 3.97
N SER A 28 11.36 -4.37 3.85
CA SER A 28 12.53 -5.23 3.99
C SER A 28 13.09 -5.17 5.41
N ARG A 29 13.52 -6.32 5.93
CA ARG A 29 14.24 -6.40 7.21
C ARG A 29 15.74 -6.58 7.02
N GLU A 30 16.15 -7.14 5.90
CA GLU A 30 17.52 -7.50 5.58
C GLU A 30 17.97 -6.87 4.27
N PRO A 31 19.24 -6.42 4.15
CA PRO A 31 20.26 -6.31 5.19
C PRO A 31 20.00 -5.16 6.18
N VAL A 32 19.13 -4.24 5.85
CA VAL A 32 18.72 -3.09 6.68
C VAL A 32 17.21 -2.95 6.62
N GLY A 33 16.60 -2.58 7.75
CA GLY A 33 15.16 -2.34 7.82
C GLY A 33 14.74 -1.13 6.98
N ILE A 34 14.07 -1.36 5.85
CA ILE A 34 13.62 -0.31 4.93
C ILE A 34 12.12 -0.44 4.77
N TYR A 35 11.44 0.70 4.77
CA TYR A 35 10.05 0.85 4.31
C TYR A 35 10.08 1.65 3.03
N SER A 36 9.48 1.14 1.97
CA SER A 36 9.30 1.89 0.74
C SER A 36 7.83 1.97 0.33
N LEU A 37 7.47 3.06 -0.31
CA LEU A 37 6.15 3.27 -0.88
C LEU A 37 6.37 3.85 -2.27
N SER A 38 5.97 3.11 -3.30
CA SER A 38 6.04 3.55 -4.68
C SER A 38 4.64 3.79 -5.25
N MET A 39 4.53 4.83 -6.05
CA MET A 39 3.31 5.18 -6.77
C MET A 39 3.66 5.38 -8.23
N GLN A 40 2.94 4.69 -9.10
CA GLN A 40 3.15 4.77 -10.54
C GLN A 40 1.82 5.04 -11.25
N PHE A 41 1.84 5.93 -12.23
CA PHE A 41 0.69 6.23 -13.08
C PHE A 41 1.13 6.66 -14.46
N ASP A 42 0.27 6.42 -15.43
CA ASP A 42 0.43 6.89 -16.82
C ASP A 42 -0.61 7.97 -17.10
N CYS A 43 -0.19 9.07 -17.73
CA CYS A 43 -1.09 10.17 -18.08
C CYS A 43 -0.57 10.96 -19.25
N GLU A 44 -1.40 11.86 -19.78
CA GLU A 44 -0.96 12.88 -20.74
C GLU A 44 0.10 13.79 -20.10
N PRO A 45 1.15 14.19 -20.84
CA PRO A 45 2.28 14.95 -20.28
C PRO A 45 1.89 16.26 -19.59
N ASP A 46 0.88 16.96 -20.10
CA ASP A 46 0.37 18.22 -19.56
C ASP A 46 -0.39 18.06 -18.23
N ARG A 47 -0.81 16.85 -17.90
CA ARG A 47 -1.54 16.52 -16.65
C ARG A 47 -0.64 15.95 -15.54
N ALA A 48 0.59 15.62 -15.84
CA ALA A 48 1.47 14.90 -14.93
C ALA A 48 1.70 15.64 -13.60
N GLU A 49 1.98 16.94 -13.63
CA GLU A 49 2.19 17.74 -12.41
C GLU A 49 0.90 17.88 -11.60
N HIS A 50 -0.25 18.03 -12.26
CA HIS A 50 -1.54 18.08 -11.58
C HIS A 50 -1.83 16.76 -10.85
N LEU A 51 -1.70 15.62 -11.52
CA LEU A 51 -1.95 14.30 -10.92
C LEU A 51 -0.95 14.00 -9.81
N LYS A 52 0.31 14.38 -9.96
CA LYS A 52 1.31 14.29 -8.90
C LYS A 52 0.87 15.07 -7.65
N SER A 53 0.34 16.28 -7.82
CA SER A 53 -0.16 17.09 -6.70
C SER A 53 -1.31 16.42 -5.95
N LEU A 54 -2.20 15.72 -6.66
CA LEU A 54 -3.30 14.96 -6.05
C LEU A 54 -2.80 13.75 -5.25
N ILE A 55 -1.75 13.07 -5.74
CA ILE A 55 -1.10 11.98 -5.00
C ILE A 55 -0.57 12.48 -3.66
N TYR A 56 0.17 13.58 -3.65
CA TYR A 56 0.68 14.19 -2.42
C TYR A 56 -0.43 14.68 -1.49
N ALA A 57 -1.50 15.24 -2.04
CA ALA A 57 -2.65 15.68 -1.27
C ALA A 57 -3.34 14.52 -0.51
N GLU A 58 -3.47 13.34 -1.14
CA GLU A 58 -4.01 12.16 -0.46
C GLU A 58 -3.05 11.58 0.59
N LEU A 59 -1.73 11.65 0.37
CA LEU A 59 -0.74 11.29 1.39
C LEU A 59 -0.82 12.22 2.61
N ASP A 60 -0.96 13.51 2.40
CA ASP A 60 -1.19 14.49 3.45
C ASP A 60 -2.49 14.24 4.20
N LYS A 61 -3.54 13.92 3.48
CA LYS A 61 -4.87 13.65 4.04
C LYS A 61 -4.84 12.42 4.95
N ILE A 62 -4.22 11.32 4.53
CA ILE A 62 -4.12 10.12 5.38
C ILE A 62 -3.31 10.37 6.65
N GLN A 63 -2.30 11.26 6.63
CA GLN A 63 -1.57 11.65 7.81
C GLN A 63 -2.42 12.50 8.77
N LYS A 64 -3.17 13.47 8.25
CA LYS A 64 -3.94 14.44 9.04
C LYS A 64 -5.23 13.84 9.58
N GLU A 65 -6.00 13.23 8.70
CA GLU A 65 -7.36 12.76 8.98
C GLU A 65 -7.42 11.25 9.31
N GLY A 66 -6.41 10.49 8.85
CA GLY A 66 -6.40 9.04 8.99
C GLY A 66 -7.28 8.34 7.94
N VAL A 67 -7.86 7.22 8.33
CA VAL A 67 -8.76 6.40 7.51
C VAL A 67 -10.07 6.17 8.25
N THR A 68 -11.15 5.93 7.51
CA THR A 68 -12.42 5.56 8.12
C THR A 68 -12.44 4.09 8.54
N ALA A 69 -13.31 3.75 9.48
CA ALA A 69 -13.53 2.35 9.87
C ALA A 69 -14.04 1.51 8.70
N GLU A 70 -14.83 2.10 7.80
CA GLU A 70 -15.35 1.43 6.61
C GLU A 70 -14.25 1.10 5.61
N GLU A 71 -13.36 2.05 5.31
CA GLU A 71 -12.19 1.82 4.43
C GLU A 71 -11.31 0.71 4.99
N LEU A 72 -11.01 0.76 6.29
CA LEU A 72 -10.19 -0.25 6.93
C LEU A 72 -10.85 -1.63 6.87
N ASN A 73 -12.14 -1.71 7.19
CA ASN A 73 -12.89 -2.97 7.16
C ASN A 73 -12.91 -3.60 5.77
N LYS A 74 -13.14 -2.82 4.71
CA LYS A 74 -13.07 -3.30 3.31
C LYS A 74 -11.70 -3.91 3.01
N VAL A 75 -10.63 -3.27 3.45
CA VAL A 75 -9.26 -3.77 3.23
C VAL A 75 -8.98 -5.03 4.03
N VAL A 76 -9.35 -5.08 5.31
CA VAL A 76 -9.17 -6.25 6.17
C VAL A 76 -9.90 -7.47 5.61
N LEU A 77 -11.16 -7.30 5.20
CA LEU A 77 -11.94 -8.38 4.58
C LEU A 77 -11.28 -8.89 3.29
N ASN A 78 -10.76 -7.98 2.46
CA ASN A 78 -10.07 -8.36 1.22
C ASN A 78 -8.75 -9.10 1.48
N ILE A 79 -7.96 -8.64 2.46
CA ILE A 79 -6.72 -9.32 2.88
C ILE A 79 -7.02 -10.74 3.34
N ASN A 80 -8.00 -10.93 4.22
CA ASN A 80 -8.36 -12.25 4.72
C ASN A 80 -8.87 -13.16 3.62
N LYS A 81 -9.74 -12.65 2.73
CA LYS A 81 -10.23 -13.40 1.56
C LYS A 81 -9.09 -13.84 0.63
N ASN A 82 -8.18 -12.91 0.30
CA ASN A 82 -7.05 -13.21 -0.59
C ASN A 82 -6.10 -14.23 0.05
N ARG A 83 -5.90 -14.16 1.37
CA ARG A 83 -5.11 -15.15 2.09
C ARG A 83 -5.71 -16.54 1.96
N GLU A 84 -7.00 -16.70 2.21
CA GLU A 84 -7.67 -18.01 2.07
C GLU A 84 -7.56 -18.57 0.64
N GLN A 85 -7.73 -17.71 -0.37
CA GLN A 85 -7.53 -18.11 -1.76
C GLN A 85 -6.06 -18.50 -2.05
N SER A 86 -5.11 -17.79 -1.47
CA SER A 86 -3.68 -18.06 -1.67
C SER A 86 -3.23 -19.40 -1.12
N LYS A 87 -3.87 -19.92 -0.08
CA LYS A 87 -3.58 -21.24 0.51
C LYS A 87 -3.74 -22.40 -0.49
N HIS A 88 -4.47 -22.18 -1.57
CA HIS A 88 -4.60 -23.17 -2.67
C HIS A 88 -3.40 -23.19 -3.63
N HIS A 89 -2.44 -22.27 -3.48
CA HIS A 89 -1.28 -22.16 -4.36
C HIS A 89 0.02 -22.58 -3.65
N ASN A 90 0.87 -23.33 -4.35
CA ASN A 90 2.16 -23.74 -3.82
C ASN A 90 3.05 -22.57 -3.41
N SER A 91 2.96 -21.43 -4.11
CA SER A 91 3.71 -20.21 -3.78
C SER A 91 3.43 -19.70 -2.37
N TYR A 92 2.21 -19.83 -1.87
CA TYR A 92 1.87 -19.48 -0.49
C TYR A 92 2.68 -20.33 0.50
N TRP A 93 2.67 -21.63 0.35
CA TRP A 93 3.38 -22.55 1.23
C TRP A 93 4.89 -22.40 1.17
N MET A 94 5.42 -22.12 -0.03
CA MET A 94 6.83 -21.77 -0.18
C MET A 94 7.18 -20.49 0.59
N GLY A 95 6.30 -19.50 0.58
CA GLY A 95 6.45 -18.28 1.38
C GLY A 95 6.43 -18.56 2.89
N VAL A 96 5.49 -19.38 3.37
CA VAL A 96 5.41 -19.80 4.78
C VAL A 96 6.69 -20.51 5.23
N LEU A 97 7.16 -21.49 4.44
CA LEU A 97 8.39 -22.23 4.74
C LEU A 97 9.61 -21.31 4.73
N ASN A 98 9.73 -20.44 3.75
CA ASN A 98 10.84 -19.48 3.68
C ASN A 98 10.84 -18.56 4.91
N SER A 99 9.69 -18.03 5.32
CA SER A 99 9.58 -17.20 6.52
C SER A 99 9.96 -17.98 7.78
N TYR A 100 9.53 -19.22 7.88
CA TYR A 100 9.84 -20.06 9.04
C TYR A 100 11.35 -20.35 9.14
N TYR A 101 11.96 -20.79 8.05
CA TYR A 101 13.39 -21.16 8.08
C TYR A 101 14.34 -19.97 8.16
N ARG A 102 13.96 -18.81 7.59
CA ARG A 102 14.83 -17.62 7.63
C ARG A 102 14.63 -16.76 8.88
N MET A 103 13.38 -16.65 9.35
CA MET A 103 13.03 -15.68 10.40
C MET A 103 12.44 -16.33 11.66
N GLY A 104 12.22 -17.65 11.67
CA GLY A 104 11.56 -18.34 12.77
C GLY A 104 10.06 -18.03 12.91
N VAL A 105 9.44 -17.45 11.87
CA VAL A 105 8.04 -16.99 11.93
C VAL A 105 7.17 -17.86 11.05
N ASN A 106 6.21 -18.56 11.64
CA ASN A 106 5.16 -19.24 10.89
C ASN A 106 4.06 -18.23 10.50
N THR A 107 4.07 -17.79 9.25
CA THR A 107 3.09 -16.82 8.74
C THR A 107 1.72 -17.44 8.46
N ASP A 108 1.57 -18.76 8.52
CA ASP A 108 0.25 -19.43 8.45
C ASP A 108 -0.43 -19.48 9.82
N ASP A 109 0.29 -19.25 10.90
CA ASP A 109 -0.29 -19.14 12.24
C ASP A 109 -1.15 -17.87 12.34
N ALA A 110 -2.39 -18.03 12.81
CA ALA A 110 -3.32 -16.92 13.00
C ALA A 110 -2.76 -15.82 13.91
N ALA A 111 -1.96 -16.17 14.94
CA ALA A 111 -1.31 -15.21 15.83
C ALA A 111 -0.31 -14.29 15.09
N ASN A 112 0.32 -14.80 14.03
CA ASN A 112 1.32 -14.06 13.27
C ASN A 112 0.74 -13.29 12.07
N PHE A 113 -0.53 -13.46 11.75
CA PHE A 113 -1.16 -12.78 10.63
C PHE A 113 -2.61 -12.34 10.90
N GLU A 114 -3.57 -13.26 10.97
CA GLU A 114 -4.99 -12.93 11.02
C GLU A 114 -5.36 -12.10 12.25
N ASN A 115 -4.87 -12.48 13.42
CA ASN A 115 -5.13 -11.74 14.65
C ASN A 115 -4.54 -10.33 14.58
N ILE A 116 -3.37 -10.17 13.96
CA ILE A 116 -2.75 -8.86 13.74
C ILE A 116 -3.61 -8.03 12.79
N VAL A 117 -3.97 -8.58 11.62
CA VAL A 117 -4.78 -7.88 10.63
C VAL A 117 -6.14 -7.48 11.19
N ASN A 118 -6.80 -8.35 11.91
CA ASN A 118 -8.12 -8.12 12.49
C ASN A 118 -8.10 -7.15 13.71
N SER A 119 -6.94 -6.97 14.35
CA SER A 119 -6.78 -6.02 15.47
C SER A 119 -6.44 -4.60 15.03
N LEU A 120 -6.18 -4.36 13.73
CA LEU A 120 -5.83 -3.04 13.22
C LEU A 120 -6.97 -2.03 13.43
N THR A 121 -6.61 -0.85 13.89
CA THR A 121 -7.53 0.27 14.06
C THR A 121 -7.22 1.40 13.06
N PRO A 122 -8.17 2.28 12.77
CA PRO A 122 -7.90 3.50 11.97
C PRO A 122 -6.74 4.33 12.53
N LYS A 123 -6.58 4.32 13.85
CA LYS A 123 -5.50 5.05 14.53
C LYS A 123 -4.13 4.44 14.25
N ASP A 124 -4.05 3.11 14.18
CA ASP A 124 -2.79 2.43 13.85
C ASP A 124 -2.34 2.78 12.43
N ILE A 125 -3.28 2.81 11.49
CA ILE A 125 -3.00 3.21 10.10
C ILE A 125 -2.53 4.67 10.04
N GLN A 126 -3.20 5.58 10.75
CA GLN A 126 -2.78 6.99 10.81
C GLN A 126 -1.39 7.15 11.42
N ASN A 127 -1.12 6.46 12.53
CA ASN A 127 0.18 6.52 13.19
C ASN A 127 1.30 5.96 12.31
N PHE A 128 1.02 4.87 11.58
CA PHE A 128 1.95 4.31 10.63
C PHE A 128 2.20 5.27 9.45
N ALA A 129 1.16 5.89 8.89
CA ALA A 129 1.30 6.89 7.84
C ALA A 129 2.17 8.08 8.30
N LYS A 130 1.93 8.59 9.50
CA LYS A 130 2.77 9.66 10.10
C LYS A 130 4.23 9.24 10.25
N LYS A 131 4.48 7.99 10.65
CA LYS A 131 5.84 7.46 10.79
C LYS A 131 6.54 7.31 9.44
N LEU A 132 5.84 6.72 8.46
CA LEU A 132 6.35 6.45 7.12
C LEU A 132 6.70 7.73 6.38
N LEU A 133 5.85 8.74 6.50
CA LEU A 133 5.97 10.02 5.79
C LEU A 133 6.68 11.12 6.61
N LYS A 134 7.30 10.75 7.73
CA LYS A 134 8.11 11.68 8.52
C LYS A 134 9.50 11.81 7.91
N ASN A 135 9.77 12.92 7.23
CA ASN A 135 11.05 13.18 6.56
C ASN A 135 11.48 12.03 5.62
N PRO A 136 10.63 11.64 4.66
CA PRO A 136 10.96 10.57 3.74
C PRO A 136 12.00 11.03 2.72
N ASP A 137 12.86 10.13 2.29
CA ASP A 137 13.62 10.33 1.06
C ASP A 137 12.66 10.15 -0.12
N ILE A 138 12.52 11.20 -0.93
CA ILE A 138 11.58 11.20 -2.06
C ILE A 138 12.35 11.21 -3.37
N LEU A 139 11.94 10.33 -4.29
CA LEU A 139 12.43 10.29 -5.65
C LEU A 139 11.25 10.39 -6.61
N ASP A 140 11.17 11.51 -7.33
CA ASP A 140 10.21 11.71 -8.42
C ASP A 140 10.88 11.46 -9.76
N ILE A 141 10.32 10.55 -10.56
CA ILE A 141 10.81 10.24 -11.90
C ILE A 141 9.67 10.44 -12.89
N MET A 142 9.90 11.23 -13.92
CA MET A 142 8.94 11.45 -15.01
C MET A 142 9.55 11.07 -16.35
N PHE A 143 8.92 10.14 -17.05
CA PHE A 143 9.26 9.80 -18.42
C PHE A 143 8.36 10.58 -19.37
N VAL A 144 8.95 11.39 -20.22
CA VAL A 144 8.23 12.16 -21.22
C VAL A 144 8.65 11.75 -22.63
N PRO A 145 7.73 11.79 -23.64
CA PRO A 145 8.08 11.53 -25.01
C PRO A 145 9.20 12.47 -25.49
N LYS A 146 10.15 11.93 -26.22
CA LYS A 146 11.18 12.76 -26.87
C LYS A 146 10.50 13.58 -27.96
N LYS A 147 10.65 14.89 -27.91
CA LYS A 147 10.23 15.80 -28.98
C LYS A 147 11.08 15.59 -30.23
#